data_91694fdca73f034dc74bec63d5dc5126
#
_entry.id   91694fdca73f034dc74bec63d5dc5126
#
_cell.length_a   1.000
_cell.length_b   1.000
_cell.length_c   1.000
_cell.angle_alpha   90.00
_cell.angle_beta   90.00
_cell.angle_gamma   90.00
#
_symmetry.space_group_name_H-M   'P 1'
#
loop_
_entity.id
_entity.type
_entity.pdbx_description
1 polymer ?
#
loop_
_entity_poly.entity_id
_entity_poly.type
_entity_poly.pdbx_seq_one_letter_code
_entity_poly.pdbx_strand_id
1 'polypeptide(L)'
;MPRYKLIIEYDGAPYCGWQIQDNGPSVQGALETAVKAICGETVRVHGAGRTDAGVHAVAQVAHCDIARHFVPGRLRDGLNAHLRPHPIGVLSAEIVPDTFKARFSARRRHYLYRIANRRANLALDIGRVWRLPRPLDTDAMHAAAQRLVGKHDFTTFRDSECQAKSPEKTLDQLDVIRAGDAVNIVTSARSFLHSQVRSMVGSLVWVGEGRWNADDLAAALAARDRAACGPVAPPDGLYLVRVDY
;
A
#
# COMPACT_ATOMS: atom_id res chain seq x y z
N MET A 1 -15.29 -24.74 -8.88
CA MET A 1 -13.98 -24.22 -9.31
C MET A 1 -13.12 -24.02 -8.07
N PRO A 2 -11.88 -24.52 -8.05
CA PRO A 2 -10.97 -24.23 -6.96
C PRO A 2 -10.67 -22.72 -6.89
N ARG A 3 -10.74 -22.17 -5.69
CA ARG A 3 -10.29 -20.80 -5.40
C ARG A 3 -8.87 -20.82 -4.88
N TYR A 4 -8.00 -20.05 -5.52
CA TYR A 4 -6.60 -19.89 -5.12
C TYR A 4 -6.41 -18.55 -4.47
N LYS A 5 -5.83 -18.55 -3.27
CA LYS A 5 -5.28 -17.36 -2.62
C LYS A 5 -3.80 -17.27 -2.98
N LEU A 6 -3.36 -16.08 -3.37
CA LEU A 6 -1.99 -15.79 -3.75
C LEU A 6 -1.43 -14.73 -2.80
N ILE A 7 -0.18 -14.90 -2.37
CA ILE A 7 0.63 -13.86 -1.73
C ILE A 7 1.64 -13.38 -2.77
N ILE A 8 1.71 -12.06 -2.97
CA ILE A 8 2.37 -11.45 -4.11
C ILE A 8 3.22 -10.27 -3.64
N GLU A 9 4.47 -10.23 -4.07
CA GLU A 9 5.31 -9.03 -3.98
C GLU A 9 5.43 -8.36 -5.34
N TYR A 10 5.62 -7.04 -5.36
CA TYR A 10 5.89 -6.30 -6.59
C TYR A 10 6.57 -4.96 -6.34
N ASP A 11 7.42 -4.57 -7.27
CA ASP A 11 7.85 -3.20 -7.46
C ASP A 11 6.75 -2.45 -8.23
N GLY A 12 6.16 -1.43 -7.61
CA GLY A 12 5.05 -0.67 -8.17
C GLY A 12 5.46 0.37 -9.21
N ALA A 13 6.75 0.73 -9.28
CA ALA A 13 7.23 1.85 -10.10
C ALA A 13 6.79 1.81 -11.57
N PRO A 14 6.81 0.65 -12.30
CA PRO A 14 6.39 0.62 -13.70
C PRO A 14 4.86 0.54 -13.90
N TYR A 15 4.05 0.59 -12.83
CA TYR A 15 2.60 0.36 -12.92
C TYR A 15 1.79 1.60 -12.54
N CYS A 16 0.64 1.76 -13.22
CA CYS A 16 -0.41 2.72 -12.85
C CYS A 16 -1.20 2.28 -11.61
N GLY A 17 -0.63 1.38 -10.79
CA GLY A 17 -1.19 0.81 -9.59
C GLY A 17 -1.66 -0.63 -9.75
N TRP A 18 -2.40 -1.09 -8.74
CA TRP A 18 -2.91 -2.47 -8.72
C TRP A 18 -3.93 -2.73 -9.81
N GLN A 19 -4.96 -1.88 -9.91
CA GLN A 19 -6.15 -2.15 -10.71
C GLN A 19 -5.95 -1.87 -12.19
N ILE A 20 -6.54 -2.72 -13.06
CA ILE A 20 -6.61 -2.48 -14.49
C ILE A 20 -7.34 -1.16 -14.76
N GLN A 21 -6.71 -0.32 -15.57
CA GLN A 21 -7.17 0.99 -16.03
C GLN A 21 -6.73 1.16 -17.49
N ASP A 22 -7.37 2.09 -18.19
CA ASP A 22 -7.08 2.34 -19.61
C ASP A 22 -5.79 3.17 -19.82
N ASN A 23 -5.26 3.77 -18.75
CA ASN A 23 -4.13 4.71 -18.80
C ASN A 23 -2.75 4.06 -18.69
N GLY A 24 -2.65 2.74 -18.57
CA GLY A 24 -1.35 2.06 -18.55
C GLY A 24 -1.32 0.68 -17.89
N PRO A 25 -0.14 0.08 -17.77
CA PRO A 25 0.04 -1.25 -17.20
C PRO A 25 -0.34 -1.30 -15.72
N SER A 26 -0.90 -2.42 -15.29
CA SER A 26 -1.28 -2.66 -13.90
C SER A 26 -0.80 -4.02 -13.42
N VAL A 27 -0.60 -4.15 -12.10
CA VAL A 27 -0.20 -5.42 -11.47
C VAL A 27 -1.27 -6.50 -11.72
N GLN A 28 -2.55 -6.14 -11.59
CA GLN A 28 -3.67 -7.03 -11.85
C GLN A 28 -3.68 -7.54 -13.29
N GLY A 29 -3.46 -6.67 -14.27
CA GLY A 29 -3.43 -7.04 -15.69
C GLY A 29 -2.30 -8.02 -16.02
N ALA A 30 -1.11 -7.80 -15.46
CA ALA A 30 0.01 -8.72 -15.61
C ALA A 30 -0.29 -10.09 -15.02
N LEU A 31 -0.90 -10.15 -13.83
CA LEU A 31 -1.33 -11.40 -13.19
C LEU A 31 -2.41 -12.12 -14.00
N GLU A 32 -3.44 -11.44 -14.47
CA GLU A 32 -4.51 -12.02 -15.29
C GLU A 32 -3.96 -12.58 -16.62
N THR A 33 -3.00 -11.90 -17.24
CA THR A 33 -2.29 -12.38 -18.42
C THR A 33 -1.49 -13.65 -18.13
N ALA A 34 -0.75 -13.68 -16.99
CA ALA A 34 0.00 -14.87 -16.59
C ALA A 34 -0.93 -16.08 -16.30
N VAL A 35 -2.07 -15.85 -15.61
CA VAL A 35 -3.07 -16.91 -15.38
C VAL A 35 -3.58 -17.44 -16.71
N LYS A 36 -3.97 -16.57 -17.66
CA LYS A 36 -4.45 -16.97 -18.98
C LYS A 36 -3.41 -17.79 -19.74
N ALA A 37 -2.14 -17.42 -19.65
CA ALA A 37 -1.05 -18.17 -20.31
C ALA A 37 -0.90 -19.60 -19.77
N ILE A 38 -1.19 -19.84 -18.49
CA ILE A 38 -1.07 -21.16 -17.85
C ILE A 38 -2.28 -22.06 -18.13
N CYS A 39 -3.48 -21.52 -18.01
CA CYS A 39 -4.71 -22.34 -18.05
C CYS A 39 -5.58 -22.14 -19.29
N GLY A 40 -5.29 -21.11 -20.10
CA GLY A 40 -6.14 -20.74 -21.25
C GLY A 40 -7.42 -19.97 -20.87
N GLU A 41 -7.70 -19.80 -19.57
CA GLU A 41 -8.93 -19.18 -19.08
C GLU A 41 -8.73 -17.68 -18.86
N THR A 42 -9.74 -16.88 -19.16
CA THR A 42 -9.78 -15.46 -18.78
C THR A 42 -10.36 -15.38 -17.36
N VAL A 43 -9.50 -15.14 -16.40
CA VAL A 43 -9.81 -15.18 -14.96
C VAL A 43 -9.61 -13.79 -14.34
N ARG A 44 -10.53 -13.36 -13.48
CA ARG A 44 -10.37 -12.14 -12.73
C ARG A 44 -9.57 -12.36 -11.45
N VAL A 45 -8.54 -11.54 -11.23
CA VAL A 45 -7.73 -11.54 -10.01
C VAL A 45 -8.21 -10.42 -9.08
N HIS A 46 -8.64 -10.79 -7.88
CA HIS A 46 -9.20 -9.87 -6.89
C HIS A 46 -8.21 -9.63 -5.74
N GLY A 47 -7.64 -8.41 -5.64
CA GLY A 47 -6.73 -8.03 -4.57
C GLY A 47 -7.41 -7.69 -3.25
N ALA A 48 -6.68 -7.81 -2.13
CA ALA A 48 -7.14 -7.42 -0.80
C ALA A 48 -7.28 -5.89 -0.64
N GLY A 49 -6.49 -5.12 -1.37
CA GLY A 49 -6.55 -3.67 -1.43
C GLY A 49 -5.95 -3.17 -2.74
N ARG A 50 -6.42 -2.03 -3.21
CA ARG A 50 -5.78 -1.32 -4.32
C ARG A 50 -4.55 -0.60 -3.76
N THR A 51 -3.47 -0.58 -4.53
CA THR A 51 -2.34 0.32 -4.33
C THR A 51 -2.33 1.35 -5.44
N ASP A 52 -1.95 2.58 -5.12
CA ASP A 52 -1.85 3.68 -6.07
C ASP A 52 -0.69 3.44 -7.07
N ALA A 53 -0.61 4.26 -8.12
CA ALA A 53 0.51 4.26 -9.05
C ALA A 53 1.84 4.41 -8.30
N GLY A 54 2.83 3.60 -8.65
CA GLY A 54 4.16 3.60 -8.04
C GLY A 54 4.28 2.95 -6.66
N VAL A 55 3.17 2.61 -6.00
CA VAL A 55 3.18 2.00 -4.66
C VAL A 55 3.53 0.52 -4.74
N HIS A 56 4.43 0.08 -3.86
CA HIS A 56 4.95 -1.29 -3.81
C HIS A 56 4.11 -2.21 -2.89
N ALA A 57 4.38 -3.50 -2.96
CA ALA A 57 3.91 -4.46 -1.97
C ALA A 57 4.98 -5.53 -1.69
N VAL A 58 5.08 -5.91 -0.43
CA VAL A 58 5.86 -7.06 0.03
C VAL A 58 4.98 -8.30 0.17
N ALA A 59 3.71 -8.11 0.53
CA ALA A 59 2.74 -9.21 0.68
C ALA A 59 1.30 -8.77 0.39
N GLN A 60 1.04 -8.35 -0.84
CA GLN A 60 -0.32 -8.21 -1.34
C GLN A 60 -0.99 -9.58 -1.38
N VAL A 61 -2.24 -9.66 -0.96
CA VAL A 61 -3.04 -10.89 -1.08
C VAL A 61 -4.08 -10.73 -2.18
N ALA A 62 -4.16 -11.74 -3.04
CA ALA A 62 -5.21 -11.80 -4.06
C ALA A 62 -5.87 -13.18 -4.08
N HIS A 63 -7.03 -13.29 -4.72
CA HIS A 63 -7.65 -14.57 -5.04
C HIS A 63 -8.15 -14.57 -6.46
N CYS A 64 -8.20 -15.78 -7.03
CA CYS A 64 -8.82 -16.06 -8.32
C CYS A 64 -9.43 -17.46 -8.33
N ASP A 65 -10.42 -17.65 -9.19
CA ASP A 65 -11.07 -18.92 -9.42
C ASP A 65 -10.60 -19.48 -10.77
N ILE A 66 -9.98 -20.67 -10.78
CA ILE A 66 -9.46 -21.30 -12.00
C ILE A 66 -10.16 -22.67 -12.12
N ALA A 67 -10.78 -22.97 -13.28
CA ALA A 67 -11.52 -24.22 -13.44
C ALA A 67 -10.58 -25.44 -13.40
N ARG A 68 -9.41 -25.31 -14.04
CA ARG A 68 -8.39 -26.34 -14.00
C ARG A 68 -7.79 -26.46 -12.59
N HIS A 69 -7.71 -27.70 -12.08
CA HIS A 69 -7.07 -27.96 -10.79
C HIS A 69 -5.54 -27.94 -10.92
N PHE A 70 -4.88 -27.13 -10.09
CA PHE A 70 -3.42 -27.07 -9.97
C PHE A 70 -2.99 -27.45 -8.55
N VAL A 71 -1.87 -28.15 -8.45
CA VAL A 71 -1.11 -28.20 -7.20
C VAL A 71 -0.59 -26.79 -6.90
N PRO A 72 -0.81 -26.23 -5.70
CA PRO A 72 -0.49 -24.82 -5.42
C PRO A 72 0.94 -24.39 -5.76
N GLY A 73 1.93 -25.24 -5.46
CA GLY A 73 3.33 -24.95 -5.82
C GLY A 73 3.56 -24.88 -7.32
N ARG A 74 2.89 -25.75 -8.12
CA ARG A 74 2.98 -25.71 -9.58
C ARG A 74 2.31 -24.46 -10.16
N LEU A 75 1.20 -24.03 -9.57
CA LEU A 75 0.55 -22.78 -9.98
C LEU A 75 1.47 -21.57 -9.71
N ARG A 76 2.05 -21.48 -8.51
CA ARG A 76 3.02 -20.43 -8.16
C ARG A 76 4.17 -20.37 -9.16
N ASP A 77 4.81 -21.50 -9.41
CA ASP A 77 6.00 -21.57 -10.27
C ASP A 77 5.66 -21.24 -11.74
N GLY A 78 4.51 -21.71 -12.21
CA GLY A 78 3.99 -21.36 -13.54
C GLY A 78 3.67 -19.89 -13.67
N LEU A 79 3.01 -19.26 -12.67
CA LEU A 79 2.75 -17.83 -12.67
C LEU A 79 4.06 -17.04 -12.73
N ASN A 80 5.05 -17.37 -11.91
CA ASN A 80 6.35 -16.71 -11.89
C ASN A 80 7.12 -16.87 -13.22
N ALA A 81 6.95 -17.98 -13.94
CA ALA A 81 7.55 -18.15 -15.26
C ALA A 81 6.95 -17.17 -16.30
N HIS A 82 5.63 -16.98 -16.28
CA HIS A 82 4.93 -16.10 -17.21
C HIS A 82 4.91 -14.61 -16.80
N LEU A 83 5.23 -14.30 -15.55
CA LEU A 83 5.36 -12.92 -15.09
C LEU A 83 6.67 -12.26 -15.53
N ARG A 84 7.68 -13.01 -15.97
CA ARG A 84 8.93 -12.42 -16.50
C ARG A 84 8.67 -11.66 -17.80
N PRO A 85 9.26 -10.45 -17.96
CA PRO A 85 10.23 -9.72 -17.12
C PRO A 85 9.57 -8.77 -16.09
N HIS A 86 8.28 -8.88 -15.83
CA HIS A 86 7.59 -8.00 -14.87
C HIS A 86 8.19 -8.14 -13.46
N PRO A 87 8.41 -7.03 -12.72
CA PRO A 87 8.89 -7.06 -11.33
C PRO A 87 7.75 -7.45 -10.37
N ILE A 88 7.15 -8.60 -10.58
CA ILE A 88 6.08 -9.21 -9.78
C ILE A 88 6.49 -10.64 -9.45
N GLY A 89 6.41 -11.00 -8.16
CA GLY A 89 6.67 -12.34 -7.68
C GLY A 89 5.47 -12.91 -6.92
N VAL A 90 5.01 -14.11 -7.30
CA VAL A 90 4.04 -14.87 -6.50
C VAL A 90 4.83 -15.69 -5.47
N LEU A 91 4.72 -15.30 -4.21
CA LEU A 91 5.47 -15.91 -3.10
C LEU A 91 4.84 -17.25 -2.68
N SER A 92 3.51 -17.30 -2.65
CA SER A 92 2.77 -18.51 -2.33
C SER A 92 1.42 -18.57 -3.05
N ALA A 93 0.92 -19.79 -3.23
CA ALA A 93 -0.44 -20.08 -3.64
C ALA A 93 -1.00 -21.14 -2.68
N GLU A 94 -2.29 -21.05 -2.36
CA GLU A 94 -3.01 -22.04 -1.56
C GLU A 94 -4.46 -22.15 -2.03
N ILE A 95 -5.05 -23.35 -1.91
CA ILE A 95 -6.48 -23.55 -2.16
C ILE A 95 -7.23 -23.13 -0.91
N VAL A 96 -8.24 -22.30 -1.08
CA VAL A 96 -9.06 -21.78 0.00
C VAL A 96 -10.54 -22.03 -0.26
N PRO A 97 -11.43 -22.00 0.75
CA PRO A 97 -12.87 -22.08 0.55
C PRO A 97 -13.36 -20.98 -0.40
N ASP A 98 -14.42 -21.27 -1.16
CA ASP A 98 -15.07 -20.33 -2.09
C ASP A 98 -15.67 -19.10 -1.40
N THR A 99 -15.92 -19.18 -0.09
CA THR A 99 -16.31 -18.07 0.77
C THR A 99 -15.19 -17.04 1.01
N PHE A 100 -13.92 -17.44 0.82
CA PHE A 100 -12.79 -16.52 1.00
C PHE A 100 -12.80 -15.43 -0.07
N LYS A 101 -12.79 -14.18 0.36
CA LYS A 101 -12.70 -13.00 -0.52
C LYS A 101 -11.54 -12.13 -0.05
N ALA A 102 -10.45 -12.05 -0.81
CA ALA A 102 -9.23 -11.34 -0.43
C ALA A 102 -9.51 -9.91 0.12
N ARG A 103 -10.46 -9.18 -0.48
CA ARG A 103 -10.83 -7.83 -0.02
C ARG A 103 -11.71 -7.81 1.22
N PHE A 104 -12.75 -8.65 1.25
CA PHE A 104 -13.83 -8.53 2.24
C PHE A 104 -13.59 -9.38 3.48
N SER A 105 -12.86 -10.48 3.35
CA SER A 105 -12.45 -11.32 4.48
C SER A 105 -11.30 -10.69 5.28
N ALA A 106 -10.58 -9.72 4.70
CA ALA A 106 -9.45 -9.08 5.36
C ALA A 106 -9.88 -8.22 6.55
N ARG A 107 -9.24 -8.47 7.69
CA ARG A 107 -9.47 -7.78 8.98
C ARG A 107 -8.59 -6.53 9.11
N ARG A 108 -7.33 -6.59 8.63
CA ARG A 108 -6.38 -5.49 8.77
C ARG A 108 -5.41 -5.45 7.59
N ARG A 109 -4.99 -4.23 7.17
CA ARG A 109 -3.90 -3.97 6.23
C ARG A 109 -2.82 -3.24 6.95
N HIS A 110 -1.57 -3.63 6.70
CA HIS A 110 -0.38 -3.02 7.29
C HIS A 110 0.45 -2.41 6.19
N TYR A 111 0.84 -1.16 6.39
CA TYR A 111 1.70 -0.43 5.49
C TYR A 111 2.97 0.01 6.19
N LEU A 112 4.04 0.07 5.43
CA LEU A 112 5.31 0.67 5.79
C LEU A 112 5.59 1.80 4.81
N TYR A 113 5.91 2.98 5.32
CA TYR A 113 6.48 4.05 4.51
C TYR A 113 7.94 4.26 4.90
N ARG A 114 8.84 4.24 3.91
CA ARG A 114 10.29 4.33 4.10
C ARG A 114 10.81 5.69 3.64
N ILE A 115 11.55 6.37 4.52
CA ILE A 115 12.24 7.62 4.24
C ILE A 115 13.74 7.41 4.46
N ALA A 116 14.56 7.84 3.50
CA ALA A 116 16.01 7.99 3.67
C ALA A 116 16.32 9.43 4.07
N ASN A 117 16.56 9.66 5.37
CA ASN A 117 16.77 10.98 5.93
C ASN A 117 18.27 11.30 6.03
N ARG A 118 18.87 11.63 4.89
CA ARG A 118 20.29 11.96 4.76
C ARG A 118 20.57 12.90 3.60
N ARG A 119 21.68 13.66 3.69
CA ARG A 119 22.10 14.59 2.63
C ARG A 119 22.63 13.88 1.39
N ALA A 120 23.32 12.73 1.56
CA ALA A 120 23.83 11.95 0.43
C ALA A 120 22.71 11.44 -0.48
N ASN A 121 22.99 11.40 -1.79
CA ASN A 121 22.06 10.85 -2.77
C ASN A 121 21.82 9.35 -2.57
N LEU A 122 20.69 8.87 -3.10
CA LEU A 122 20.41 7.44 -3.18
C LEU A 122 21.22 6.82 -4.32
N ALA A 123 21.70 5.60 -4.11
CA ALA A 123 22.31 4.78 -5.15
C ALA A 123 21.54 3.44 -5.30
N LEU A 124 21.27 2.76 -4.17
CA LEU A 124 20.64 1.43 -4.20
C LEU A 124 19.10 1.49 -4.09
N ASP A 125 18.57 2.46 -3.33
CA ASP A 125 17.14 2.55 -3.03
C ASP A 125 16.40 3.59 -3.91
N ILE A 126 16.93 3.89 -5.09
CA ILE A 126 16.28 4.80 -6.06
C ILE A 126 14.90 4.23 -6.43
N GLY A 127 13.83 5.06 -6.30
CA GLY A 127 12.45 4.66 -6.55
C GLY A 127 11.86 3.71 -5.51
N ARG A 128 12.53 3.53 -4.35
CA ARG A 128 12.11 2.60 -3.28
C ARG A 128 12.02 3.22 -1.90
N VAL A 129 12.45 4.47 -1.75
CA VAL A 129 12.35 5.26 -0.53
C VAL A 129 12.19 6.73 -0.89
N TRP A 130 11.56 7.50 -0.03
CA TRP A 130 11.56 8.95 -0.15
C TRP A 130 12.80 9.54 0.50
N ARG A 131 13.68 10.16 -0.29
CA ARG A 131 14.86 10.84 0.26
C ARG A 131 14.52 12.25 0.72
N LEU A 132 14.83 12.55 1.99
CA LEU A 132 14.73 13.88 2.58
C LEU A 132 16.09 14.29 3.12
N PRO A 133 16.71 15.38 2.55
CA PRO A 133 18.07 15.78 2.91
C PRO A 133 18.13 16.58 4.23
N ARG A 134 17.02 17.18 4.67
CA ARG A 134 16.93 17.93 5.92
C ARG A 134 16.66 16.97 7.08
N PRO A 135 17.32 17.14 8.23
CA PRO A 135 17.01 16.35 9.42
C PRO A 135 15.53 16.46 9.79
N LEU A 136 14.96 15.36 10.24
CA LEU A 136 13.59 15.29 10.74
C LEU A 136 13.61 15.05 12.26
N ASP A 137 12.77 15.74 12.98
CA ASP A 137 12.47 15.43 14.39
C ASP A 137 11.45 14.28 14.43
N THR A 138 11.94 13.05 14.58
CA THR A 138 11.10 11.84 14.58
C THR A 138 10.29 11.68 15.86
N ASP A 139 10.72 12.27 16.98
CA ASP A 139 9.97 12.21 18.23
C ASP A 139 8.75 13.13 18.16
N ALA A 140 8.92 14.33 17.61
CA ALA A 140 7.80 15.23 17.31
C ALA A 140 6.83 14.60 16.28
N MET A 141 7.36 13.95 15.23
CA MET A 141 6.53 13.22 14.25
C MET A 141 5.72 12.10 14.93
N HIS A 142 6.35 11.30 15.81
CA HIS A 142 5.67 10.21 16.50
C HIS A 142 4.58 10.74 17.44
N ALA A 143 4.89 11.76 18.23
CA ALA A 143 3.93 12.41 19.14
C ALA A 143 2.71 12.96 18.37
N ALA A 144 2.93 13.59 17.23
CA ALA A 144 1.88 14.09 16.36
C ALA A 144 1.07 12.94 15.73
N ALA A 145 1.73 11.87 15.30
CA ALA A 145 1.08 10.69 14.72
C ALA A 145 0.02 10.07 15.64
N GLN A 146 0.26 10.10 16.96
CA GLN A 146 -0.68 9.56 17.96
C GLN A 146 -2.01 10.34 17.99
N ARG A 147 -2.06 11.59 17.50
CA ARG A 147 -3.31 12.35 17.35
C ARG A 147 -4.23 11.80 16.25
N LEU A 148 -3.69 11.00 15.33
CA LEU A 148 -4.44 10.38 14.23
C LEU A 148 -4.89 8.95 14.54
N VAL A 149 -4.38 8.32 15.61
CA VAL A 149 -4.77 6.97 16.02
C VAL A 149 -6.18 6.98 16.61
N GLY A 150 -6.98 5.99 16.25
CA GLY A 150 -8.37 5.88 16.68
C GLY A 150 -9.36 6.08 15.54
N LYS A 151 -10.63 6.25 15.90
CA LYS A 151 -11.74 6.47 14.95
C LYS A 151 -11.88 7.96 14.65
N HIS A 152 -11.64 8.35 13.41
CA HIS A 152 -11.74 9.75 12.95
C HIS A 152 -12.37 9.84 11.58
N ASP A 153 -12.81 11.05 11.23
CA ASP A 153 -13.13 11.46 9.87
C ASP A 153 -11.83 11.91 9.18
N PHE A 154 -11.37 11.13 8.20
CA PHE A 154 -10.13 11.37 7.45
C PHE A 154 -10.37 12.14 6.14
N THR A 155 -11.40 12.95 6.03
CA THR A 155 -11.67 13.75 4.81
C THR A 155 -10.47 14.59 4.40
N THR A 156 -9.76 15.20 5.34
CA THR A 156 -8.54 16.00 5.08
C THR A 156 -7.44 15.17 4.39
N PHE A 157 -7.29 13.91 4.76
CA PHE A 157 -6.26 13.03 4.19
C PHE A 157 -6.76 12.17 3.03
N ARG A 158 -7.98 12.41 2.55
CA ARG A 158 -8.61 11.68 1.47
C ARG A 158 -8.30 12.35 0.13
N ASP A 159 -8.02 11.54 -0.90
CA ASP A 159 -7.95 12.00 -2.28
C ASP A 159 -9.34 12.44 -2.78
N SER A 160 -9.39 13.47 -3.64
CA SER A 160 -10.64 13.98 -4.24
C SER A 160 -11.37 12.92 -5.08
N GLU A 161 -10.61 12.02 -5.72
CA GLU A 161 -11.16 10.92 -6.55
C GLU A 161 -11.53 9.67 -5.76
N CYS A 162 -11.44 9.72 -4.42
CA CYS A 162 -11.69 8.57 -3.57
C CYS A 162 -13.15 8.13 -3.61
N GLN A 163 -13.41 6.90 -4.07
CA GLN A 163 -14.73 6.29 -4.21
C GLN A 163 -15.33 5.72 -2.91
N ALA A 164 -14.65 5.89 -1.77
CA ALA A 164 -15.15 5.37 -0.50
C ALA A 164 -16.42 6.12 -0.05
N LYS A 165 -17.45 5.37 0.35
CA LYS A 165 -18.75 5.92 0.79
C LYS A 165 -18.64 6.76 2.06
N SER A 166 -17.74 6.40 2.99
CA SER A 166 -17.55 7.11 4.25
C SER A 166 -16.07 7.44 4.45
N PRO A 167 -15.75 8.69 4.86
CA PRO A 167 -14.41 9.11 5.24
C PRO A 167 -14.01 8.60 6.63
N GLU A 168 -14.96 8.12 7.44
CA GLU A 168 -14.66 7.57 8.75
C GLU A 168 -13.85 6.28 8.65
N LYS A 169 -12.70 6.25 9.31
CA LYS A 169 -11.83 5.08 9.47
C LYS A 169 -11.35 4.97 10.91
N THR A 170 -11.02 3.75 11.32
CA THR A 170 -10.29 3.52 12.55
C THR A 170 -8.85 3.20 12.17
N LEU A 171 -7.93 4.05 12.58
CA LEU A 171 -6.50 3.83 12.45
C LEU A 171 -6.02 3.10 13.70
N ASP A 172 -5.57 1.86 13.54
CA ASP A 172 -5.18 1.01 14.67
C ASP A 172 -3.77 1.35 15.17
N GLN A 173 -2.89 1.84 14.26
CA GLN A 173 -1.48 2.10 14.52
C GLN A 173 -0.96 3.17 13.56
N LEU A 174 -0.12 4.07 14.08
CA LEU A 174 0.70 4.98 13.28
C LEU A 174 1.96 5.35 14.08
N ASP A 175 3.04 4.63 13.83
CA ASP A 175 4.30 4.80 14.54
C ASP A 175 5.37 5.37 13.62
N VAL A 176 6.22 6.24 14.15
CA VAL A 176 7.41 6.76 13.48
C VAL A 176 8.63 6.24 14.20
N ILE A 177 9.51 5.56 13.49
CA ILE A 177 10.67 4.84 14.04
C ILE A 177 11.93 5.25 13.26
N ARG A 178 12.92 5.76 13.95
CA ARG A 178 14.25 6.06 13.37
C ARG A 178 15.19 4.87 13.57
N ALA A 179 15.90 4.51 12.49
CA ALA A 179 16.97 3.52 12.50
C ALA A 179 18.14 4.05 11.66
N GLY A 180 19.07 4.75 12.29
CA GLY A 180 20.15 5.48 11.61
C GLY A 180 19.59 6.53 10.63
N ASP A 181 19.98 6.45 9.37
CA ASP A 181 19.47 7.33 8.30
C ASP A 181 18.05 6.98 7.85
N ALA A 182 17.51 5.82 8.24
CA ALA A 182 16.16 5.43 7.86
C ALA A 182 15.14 5.96 8.87
N VAL A 183 14.04 6.53 8.37
CA VAL A 183 12.82 6.80 9.13
C VAL A 183 11.71 5.95 8.54
N ASN A 184 11.16 5.06 9.36
CA ASN A 184 10.09 4.15 9.00
C ASN A 184 8.79 4.59 9.65
N ILE A 185 7.72 4.71 8.86
CA ILE A 185 6.39 5.01 9.37
C ILE A 185 5.55 3.75 9.17
N VAL A 186 5.15 3.13 10.27
CA VAL A 186 4.36 1.90 10.29
C VAL A 186 2.92 2.25 10.60
N THR A 187 1.98 1.76 9.79
CA THR A 187 0.56 2.03 10.00
C THR A 187 -0.29 0.81 9.70
N SER A 188 -1.39 0.68 10.44
CA SER A 188 -2.36 -0.37 10.20
C SER A 188 -3.79 0.10 10.47
N ALA A 189 -4.71 -0.42 9.67
CA ALA A 189 -6.15 -0.20 9.78
C ALA A 189 -6.92 -1.32 9.07
N ARG A 190 -8.21 -1.45 9.35
CA ARG A 190 -9.08 -2.34 8.58
C ARG A 190 -9.13 -1.95 7.09
N SER A 191 -9.15 -0.65 6.80
CA SER A 191 -9.11 -0.11 5.43
C SER A 191 -8.62 1.33 5.45
N PHE A 192 -8.03 1.76 4.35
CA PHE A 192 -7.59 3.13 4.11
C PHE A 192 -8.37 3.76 2.97
N LEU A 193 -8.47 5.08 2.97
CA LEU A 193 -8.96 5.88 1.84
C LEU A 193 -7.86 6.00 0.78
N HIS A 194 -8.24 6.39 -0.42
CA HIS A 194 -7.29 6.70 -1.50
C HIS A 194 -6.29 7.78 -1.03
N SER A 195 -5.01 7.54 -1.24
CA SER A 195 -3.87 8.40 -0.83
C SER A 195 -3.77 8.71 0.67
N GLN A 196 -4.60 8.12 1.55
CA GLN A 196 -4.65 8.46 2.97
C GLN A 196 -3.28 8.31 3.65
N VAL A 197 -2.60 7.19 3.48
CA VAL A 197 -1.30 6.94 4.12
C VAL A 197 -0.27 7.97 3.66
N ARG A 198 -0.19 8.24 2.35
CA ARG A 198 0.74 9.20 1.77
C ARG A 198 0.45 10.63 2.24
N SER A 199 -0.82 11.00 2.36
CA SER A 199 -1.25 12.31 2.89
C SER A 199 -0.88 12.48 4.36
N MET A 200 -1.09 11.45 5.20
CA MET A 200 -0.66 11.48 6.60
C MET A 200 0.87 11.59 6.72
N VAL A 201 1.62 10.80 5.94
CA VAL A 201 3.09 10.83 5.93
C VAL A 201 3.62 12.20 5.54
N GLY A 202 3.12 12.80 4.47
CA GLY A 202 3.56 14.13 4.05
C GLY A 202 3.28 15.22 5.09
N SER A 203 2.13 15.14 5.78
CA SER A 203 1.80 16.03 6.89
C SER A 203 2.73 15.82 8.10
N LEU A 204 3.05 14.55 8.41
CA LEU A 204 4.02 14.22 9.46
C LEU A 204 5.44 14.74 9.14
N VAL A 205 5.83 14.73 7.85
CA VAL A 205 7.11 15.31 7.44
C VAL A 205 7.15 16.83 7.72
N TRP A 206 6.05 17.55 7.51
CA TRP A 206 6.00 18.98 7.92
C TRP A 206 6.16 19.16 9.43
N VAL A 207 5.67 18.23 10.24
CA VAL A 207 5.94 18.25 11.69
C VAL A 207 7.43 18.00 11.95
N GLY A 208 8.03 16.99 11.32
CA GLY A 208 9.46 16.67 11.49
C GLY A 208 10.40 17.78 11.00
N GLU A 209 9.97 18.59 10.04
CA GLU A 209 10.69 19.79 9.57
C GLU A 209 10.45 21.03 10.45
N GLY A 210 9.62 20.95 11.50
CA GLY A 210 9.25 22.06 12.37
C GLY A 210 8.35 23.12 11.72
N ARG A 211 7.71 22.79 10.59
CA ARG A 211 6.73 23.66 9.90
C ARG A 211 5.35 23.58 10.55
N TRP A 212 5.03 22.44 11.13
CA TRP A 212 3.84 22.14 11.91
C TRP A 212 4.25 21.57 13.27
N ASN A 213 3.36 21.63 14.23
CA ASN A 213 3.41 20.91 15.49
C ASN A 213 2.25 19.87 15.57
N ALA A 214 2.12 19.17 16.69
CA ALA A 214 1.08 18.15 16.88
C ALA A 214 -0.35 18.74 16.86
N ASP A 215 -0.51 19.97 17.33
CA ASP A 215 -1.80 20.64 17.37
C ASP A 215 -2.21 21.12 15.97
N ASP A 216 -1.25 21.56 15.13
CA ASP A 216 -1.53 21.87 13.71
C ASP A 216 -2.02 20.64 12.95
N LEU A 217 -1.41 19.46 13.18
CA LEU A 217 -1.86 18.21 12.58
C LEU A 217 -3.26 17.82 13.06
N ALA A 218 -3.55 18.00 14.36
CA ALA A 218 -4.87 17.75 14.93
C ALA A 218 -5.92 18.73 14.38
N ALA A 219 -5.56 20.01 14.21
CA ALA A 219 -6.41 21.01 13.58
C ALA A 219 -6.71 20.65 12.11
N ALA A 220 -5.71 20.19 11.36
CA ALA A 220 -5.90 19.72 9.98
C ALA A 220 -6.87 18.53 9.92
N LEU A 221 -6.78 17.55 10.84
CA LEU A 221 -7.73 16.45 10.94
C LEU A 221 -9.15 16.98 11.22
N ALA A 222 -9.29 17.89 12.19
CA ALA A 222 -10.57 18.44 12.61
C ALA A 222 -11.24 19.31 11.52
N ALA A 223 -10.45 19.90 10.63
CA ALA A 223 -10.94 20.77 9.53
C ALA A 223 -11.83 19.99 8.53
N ARG A 224 -11.61 18.69 8.36
CA ARG A 224 -12.33 17.85 7.38
C ARG A 224 -12.33 18.46 5.98
N ASP A 225 -11.25 19.10 5.63
CA ASP A 225 -11.05 19.78 4.36
C ASP A 225 -9.73 19.32 3.73
N ARG A 226 -9.79 18.87 2.48
CA ARG A 226 -8.61 18.42 1.73
C ARG A 226 -7.55 19.53 1.60
N ALA A 227 -7.97 20.79 1.54
CA ALA A 227 -7.07 21.93 1.43
C ALA A 227 -6.21 22.14 2.71
N ALA A 228 -6.68 21.67 3.86
CA ALA A 228 -5.94 21.73 5.12
C ALA A 228 -4.87 20.63 5.24
N CYS A 229 -4.75 19.73 4.27
CA CYS A 229 -3.76 18.65 4.30
C CYS A 229 -2.36 19.18 3.96
N GLY A 230 -1.33 18.60 4.59
CA GLY A 230 0.05 18.73 4.12
C GLY A 230 0.25 18.10 2.73
N PRO A 231 1.47 18.11 2.18
CA PRO A 231 1.75 17.54 0.88
C PRO A 231 1.50 16.03 0.87
N VAL A 232 1.19 15.49 -0.31
CA VAL A 232 1.11 14.01 -0.48
C VAL A 232 2.51 13.48 -0.66
N ALA A 233 2.95 12.56 0.20
CA ALA A 233 4.24 11.90 0.07
C ALA A 233 4.32 11.11 -1.25
N PRO A 234 5.50 11.02 -1.92
CA PRO A 234 5.68 10.23 -3.13
C PRO A 234 5.35 8.75 -2.91
N PRO A 235 4.95 8.01 -3.96
CA PRO A 235 4.58 6.59 -3.82
C PRO A 235 5.78 5.69 -3.51
N ASP A 236 6.98 6.08 -3.92
CA ASP A 236 8.24 5.30 -3.88
C ASP A 236 8.57 4.72 -2.50
N GLY A 237 8.15 5.40 -1.43
CA GLY A 237 8.40 4.94 -0.06
C GLY A 237 7.31 4.02 0.50
N LEU A 238 6.17 3.86 -0.17
CA LEU A 238 5.01 3.15 0.39
C LEU A 238 4.95 1.68 -0.02
N TYR A 239 4.77 0.82 0.98
CA TYR A 239 4.67 -0.65 0.82
C TYR A 239 3.46 -1.20 1.56
N LEU A 240 2.63 -2.01 0.88
CA LEU A 240 1.71 -2.92 1.55
C LEU A 240 2.50 -4.13 2.04
N VAL A 241 2.66 -4.28 3.35
CA VAL A 241 3.56 -5.29 3.92
C VAL A 241 2.85 -6.52 4.46
N ARG A 242 1.56 -6.44 4.80
CA ARG A 242 0.79 -7.57 5.32
C ARG A 242 -0.72 -7.32 5.26
N VAL A 243 -1.48 -8.39 5.09
CA VAL A 243 -2.94 -8.41 5.21
C VAL A 243 -3.34 -9.54 6.16
N ASP A 244 -4.08 -9.22 7.23
CA ASP A 244 -4.59 -10.18 8.21
C ASP A 244 -6.02 -10.61 7.84
N TYR A 245 -6.36 -11.90 8.10
CA TYR A 245 -7.64 -12.54 7.82
C TYR A 245 -8.28 -13.17 9.05
#